data_6a974309d880f27931c8fb15aca99ff0
#
_entry.id   6a974309d880f27931c8fb15aca99ff0
#
_cell.length_a   1.000
_cell.length_b   1.000
_cell.length_c   1.000
_cell.angle_alpha   90.00
_cell.angle_beta   90.00
_cell.angle_gamma   90.00
#
_symmetry.space_group_name_H-M   'P 1'
#
loop_
_entity.id
_entity.type
_entity.pdbx_description
1 polymer ?
#
loop_
_entity_poly.entity_id
_entity_poly.type
_entity_poly.pdbx_seq_one_letter_code
_entity_poly.pdbx_strand_id
1 'polypeptide(L)'
;MEFDHGRGGNWVRLSNNTHWCTSGWSVSGPQGDGIITAAHCNGLTQFEEEGGLVFGMTWRNQVFSLLGDVEYHTTSHIEIDDFYASQGNIRDVSGIRSIWTMPGATVCEYGRSNNLRTCNHTVQATNVIVNYSSGTVGNLVRVSGDDSIDGDSGGGWSFNYTAWGVHSGSNVD
;
A
#
# COMPACT_ATOMS: atom_id res chain seq x y z
N MET A 1 -2.07 25.55 9.95
CA MET A 1 -2.23 24.42 10.89
C MET A 1 -2.48 23.25 9.97
N GLU A 2 -1.46 22.46 9.73
CA GLU A 2 -1.56 21.26 8.93
C GLU A 2 -2.26 20.22 9.79
N PHE A 3 -3.37 19.67 9.32
CA PHE A 3 -4.09 18.65 10.06
C PHE A 3 -3.40 17.31 9.83
N ASP A 4 -3.33 16.51 10.86
CA ASP A 4 -2.79 15.17 10.86
C ASP A 4 -3.70 14.27 10.02
N HIS A 5 -3.23 13.87 8.84
CA HIS A 5 -4.02 13.11 7.88
C HIS A 5 -3.43 11.73 7.66
N GLY A 6 -4.28 10.70 7.71
CA GLY A 6 -3.94 9.38 7.19
C GLY A 6 -3.97 9.39 5.67
N ARG A 7 -2.87 9.00 5.01
CA ARG A 7 -2.75 8.92 3.56
C ARG A 7 -1.81 7.80 3.14
N GLY A 8 -1.90 7.39 1.88
CA GLY A 8 -0.98 6.41 1.31
C GLY A 8 0.45 6.91 1.18
N GLY A 9 1.42 5.99 1.22
CA GLY A 9 2.84 6.27 1.02
C GLY A 9 3.59 6.73 2.27
N ASN A 10 3.05 6.50 3.45
CA ASN A 10 3.69 6.77 4.74
C ASN A 10 4.19 5.50 5.42
N TRP A 11 4.98 5.63 6.49
CA TRP A 11 5.35 4.49 7.31
C TRP A 11 4.18 3.94 8.11
N VAL A 12 4.06 2.62 8.16
CA VAL A 12 3.29 1.89 9.18
C VAL A 12 4.25 1.09 10.05
N ARG A 13 4.00 1.09 11.39
CA ARG A 13 4.97 0.70 12.40
C ARG A 13 4.41 -0.33 13.37
N LEU A 14 5.31 -1.12 13.93
CA LEU A 14 5.04 -1.99 15.07
C LEU A 14 4.98 -1.18 16.38
N SER A 15 4.45 -1.79 17.44
CA SER A 15 4.34 -1.17 18.77
C SER A 15 5.68 -0.79 19.41
N ASN A 16 6.77 -1.40 18.96
CA ASN A 16 8.13 -1.07 19.41
C ASN A 16 8.78 0.09 18.64
N ASN A 17 7.99 0.84 17.85
CA ASN A 17 8.42 1.94 17.00
C ASN A 17 9.29 1.53 15.78
N THR A 18 9.37 0.27 15.44
CA THR A 18 10.06 -0.17 14.22
C THR A 18 9.23 0.17 13.00
N HIS A 19 9.82 0.87 12.03
CA HIS A 19 9.26 1.01 10.69
C HIS A 19 9.20 -0.38 10.05
N TRP A 20 8.05 -0.74 9.49
CA TRP A 20 7.85 -2.11 9.02
C TRP A 20 7.38 -2.20 7.58
N CYS A 21 6.38 -1.39 7.24
CA CYS A 21 5.75 -1.39 5.91
C CYS A 21 5.34 0.03 5.52
N THR A 22 4.79 0.15 4.34
CA THR A 22 4.24 1.38 3.77
C THR A 22 2.71 1.33 3.76
N SER A 23 2.05 2.44 4.07
CA SER A 23 0.60 2.58 3.87
C SER A 23 0.24 2.62 2.39
N GLY A 24 -0.82 1.90 2.00
CA GLY A 24 -1.30 1.87 0.62
C GLY A 24 -2.25 3.03 0.31
N TRP A 25 -3.47 2.91 0.79
CA TRP A 25 -4.54 3.85 0.48
C TRP A 25 -5.42 4.13 1.68
N SER A 26 -5.92 5.36 1.76
CA SER A 26 -7.06 5.69 2.62
C SER A 26 -8.32 5.10 2.04
N VAL A 27 -9.16 4.53 2.88
CA VAL A 27 -10.40 3.85 2.48
C VAL A 27 -11.51 4.11 3.49
N SER A 28 -12.74 4.17 3.00
CA SER A 28 -13.94 4.12 3.83
C SER A 28 -14.43 2.68 3.96
N GLY A 29 -14.54 2.18 5.17
CA GLY A 29 -14.95 0.82 5.46
C GLY A 29 -16.15 0.74 6.43
N PRO A 30 -16.71 -0.45 6.65
CA PRO A 30 -17.89 -0.63 7.50
C PRO A 30 -17.63 -0.31 8.98
N GLN A 31 -16.38 -0.20 9.39
CA GLN A 31 -15.95 0.07 10.77
C GLN A 31 -15.36 1.48 10.91
N GLY A 32 -15.48 2.31 9.88
CA GLY A 32 -14.97 3.68 9.82
C GLY A 32 -13.97 3.90 8.69
N ASP A 33 -13.46 5.10 8.61
CA ASP A 33 -12.40 5.43 7.68
C ASP A 33 -11.05 4.92 8.20
N GLY A 34 -10.13 4.59 7.32
CA GLY A 34 -8.84 4.03 7.70
C GLY A 34 -7.88 3.84 6.54
N ILE A 35 -6.83 3.10 6.83
CA ILE A 35 -5.71 2.82 5.92
C ILE A 35 -5.68 1.33 5.58
N ILE A 36 -5.41 1.01 4.33
CA ILE A 36 -5.03 -0.34 3.91
C ILE A 36 -3.52 -0.44 3.68
N THR A 37 -2.98 -1.62 3.94
CA THR A 37 -1.60 -2.02 3.65
C THR A 37 -1.56 -3.52 3.34
N ALA A 38 -0.40 -4.12 3.14
CA ALA A 38 -0.29 -5.55 2.92
C ALA A 38 -0.54 -6.36 4.21
N ALA A 39 -1.30 -7.43 4.12
CA ALA A 39 -1.64 -8.25 5.30
C ALA A 39 -0.43 -9.01 5.89
N HIS A 40 0.58 -9.34 5.07
CA HIS A 40 1.80 -9.96 5.57
C HIS A 40 2.63 -9.03 6.48
N CYS A 41 2.34 -7.72 6.49
CA CYS A 41 2.98 -6.76 7.39
C CYS A 41 2.65 -6.99 8.86
N ASN A 42 1.50 -7.50 9.17
CA ASN A 42 1.02 -7.99 10.45
C ASN A 42 1.60 -7.32 11.72
N GLY A 43 0.76 -7.15 12.75
CA GLY A 43 1.20 -6.57 14.04
C GLY A 43 1.36 -5.04 14.04
N LEU A 44 0.91 -4.36 13.02
CA LEU A 44 0.97 -2.91 12.91
C LEU A 44 0.01 -2.24 13.91
N THR A 45 0.52 -1.22 14.58
CA THR A 45 -0.25 -0.47 15.60
C THR A 45 -0.16 1.03 15.46
N GLN A 46 0.75 1.52 14.61
CA GLN A 46 1.05 2.94 14.49
C GLN A 46 1.23 3.34 13.02
N PHE A 47 0.82 4.56 12.73
CA PHE A 47 1.04 5.26 11.49
C PHE A 47 1.99 6.43 11.73
N GLU A 48 2.93 6.67 10.83
CA GLU A 48 3.83 7.82 10.91
C GLU A 48 3.80 8.62 9.63
N GLU A 49 3.32 9.85 9.71
CA GLU A 49 3.35 10.80 8.60
C GLU A 49 4.76 11.22 8.21
N GLU A 50 4.93 11.72 6.99
CA GLU A 50 6.21 12.18 6.46
C GLU A 50 6.87 13.25 7.35
N GLY A 51 6.08 14.07 8.04
CA GLY A 51 6.55 15.06 9.01
C GLY A 51 6.99 14.50 10.36
N GLY A 52 6.89 13.18 10.57
CA GLY A 52 7.28 12.49 11.80
C GLY A 52 6.20 12.44 12.87
N LEU A 53 4.98 12.89 12.58
CA LEU A 53 3.87 12.71 13.50
C LEU A 53 3.43 11.24 13.52
N VAL A 54 3.27 10.70 14.73
CA VAL A 54 2.89 9.30 14.94
C VAL A 54 1.55 9.22 15.66
N PHE A 55 0.63 8.41 15.16
CA PHE A 55 -0.64 8.12 15.81
C PHE A 55 -1.02 6.64 15.75
N GLY A 56 -1.95 6.24 16.61
CA GLY A 56 -2.37 4.84 16.74
C GLY A 56 -3.27 4.40 15.59
N MET A 57 -3.12 3.13 15.21
CA MET A 57 -4.04 2.42 14.33
C MET A 57 -4.69 1.27 15.06
N THR A 58 -5.91 0.94 14.68
CA THR A 58 -6.64 -0.23 15.20
C THR A 58 -6.90 -1.19 14.05
N TRP A 59 -6.31 -2.39 14.13
CA TRP A 59 -6.57 -3.47 13.18
C TRP A 59 -8.08 -3.82 13.16
N ARG A 60 -8.62 -4.04 11.98
CA ARG A 60 -10.03 -4.35 11.77
C ARG A 60 -10.25 -5.66 11.04
N ASN A 61 -9.55 -5.86 9.94
CA ASN A 61 -9.71 -7.06 9.13
C ASN A 61 -8.50 -7.27 8.22
N GLN A 62 -8.33 -8.50 7.75
CA GLN A 62 -7.28 -8.83 6.76
C GLN A 62 -7.70 -9.97 5.85
N VAL A 63 -7.10 -10.00 4.68
CA VAL A 63 -7.10 -11.11 3.74
C VAL A 63 -5.66 -11.46 3.41
N PHE A 64 -5.21 -12.65 3.82
CA PHE A 64 -3.94 -13.23 3.40
C PHE A 64 -4.22 -14.64 2.91
N SER A 65 -4.60 -14.78 1.65
CA SER A 65 -5.11 -16.01 1.05
C SER A 65 -5.09 -15.93 -0.48
N LEU A 66 -5.73 -16.90 -1.14
CA LEU A 66 -5.99 -16.85 -2.59
C LEU A 66 -6.85 -15.66 -3.05
N LEU A 67 -7.41 -14.88 -2.11
CA LEU A 67 -8.22 -13.70 -2.41
C LEU A 67 -7.42 -12.40 -2.38
N GLY A 68 -6.19 -12.41 -1.86
CA GLY A 68 -5.33 -11.23 -1.80
C GLY A 68 -4.41 -11.20 -0.59
N ASP A 69 -3.66 -10.10 -0.50
CA ASP A 69 -2.74 -9.74 0.57
C ASP A 69 -3.02 -8.29 0.98
N VAL A 70 -4.01 -8.11 1.84
CA VAL A 70 -4.40 -6.78 2.30
C VAL A 70 -4.93 -6.82 3.72
N GLU A 71 -4.57 -5.84 4.54
CA GLU A 71 -5.16 -5.58 5.84
C GLU A 71 -5.67 -4.15 5.96
N TYR A 72 -6.66 -3.97 6.83
CA TYR A 72 -7.37 -2.73 7.05
C TYR A 72 -7.31 -2.32 8.51
N HIS A 73 -6.93 -1.06 8.74
CA HIS A 73 -6.85 -0.42 10.04
C HIS A 73 -7.64 0.88 10.05
N THR A 74 -8.39 1.13 11.11
CA THR A 74 -8.96 2.46 11.35
C THR A 74 -8.01 3.29 12.19
N THR A 75 -8.06 4.61 12.03
CA THR A 75 -7.32 5.56 12.85
C THR A 75 -8.28 6.50 13.57
N SER A 76 -7.78 7.30 14.50
CA SER A 76 -8.53 8.38 15.14
C SER A 76 -8.36 9.73 14.42
N HIS A 77 -7.61 9.74 13.34
CA HIS A 77 -7.32 10.91 12.53
C HIS A 77 -8.20 10.97 11.28
N ILE A 78 -8.13 12.07 10.55
CA ILE A 78 -8.90 12.25 9.32
C ILE A 78 -8.16 11.52 8.19
N GLU A 79 -8.86 10.58 7.54
CA GLU A 79 -8.40 9.95 6.33
C GLU A 79 -8.82 10.80 5.12
N ILE A 80 -7.88 11.07 4.23
CA ILE A 80 -8.14 11.87 3.03
C ILE A 80 -7.81 11.06 1.78
N ASP A 81 -8.39 11.45 0.66
CA ASP A 81 -8.28 10.77 -0.63
C ASP A 81 -7.00 11.10 -1.40
N ASP A 82 -5.94 11.51 -0.70
CA ASP A 82 -4.64 11.76 -1.29
C ASP A 82 -3.58 10.71 -0.89
N PHE A 83 -2.46 10.73 -1.60
CA PHE A 83 -1.35 9.82 -1.39
C PHE A 83 -0.01 10.48 -1.78
N TYR A 84 1.06 10.03 -1.15
CA TYR A 84 2.39 10.37 -1.61
C TYR A 84 2.72 9.57 -2.89
N ALA A 85 2.76 10.28 -3.99
CA ALA A 85 3.25 9.72 -5.25
C ALA A 85 4.78 9.60 -5.27
N SER A 86 5.47 10.43 -4.51
CA SER A 86 6.89 10.39 -4.14
C SER A 86 7.06 11.30 -2.92
N GLN A 87 8.24 11.31 -2.30
CA GLN A 87 8.51 12.19 -1.16
C GLN A 87 8.16 13.64 -1.48
N GLY A 88 7.34 14.26 -0.64
CA GLY A 88 6.89 15.64 -0.81
C GLY A 88 5.92 15.90 -1.98
N ASN A 89 5.56 14.88 -2.75
CA ASN A 89 4.64 15.01 -3.89
C ASN A 89 3.31 14.29 -3.61
N ILE A 90 2.34 15.04 -3.15
CA ILE A 90 1.00 14.56 -2.82
C ILE A 90 0.10 14.66 -4.06
N ARG A 91 -0.77 13.68 -4.26
CA ARG A 91 -1.78 13.63 -5.32
C ARG A 91 -3.09 13.11 -4.79
N ASP A 92 -4.20 13.67 -5.28
CA ASP A 92 -5.54 13.17 -4.98
C ASP A 92 -5.82 11.88 -5.76
N VAL A 93 -6.56 10.97 -5.17
CA VAL A 93 -7.09 9.79 -5.86
C VAL A 93 -8.36 10.16 -6.60
N SER A 94 -8.34 10.16 -7.92
CA SER A 94 -9.51 10.47 -8.76
C SER A 94 -10.26 9.22 -9.24
N GLY A 95 -9.76 8.03 -8.96
CA GLY A 95 -10.39 6.78 -9.37
C GLY A 95 -9.58 5.54 -9.03
N ILE A 96 -10.20 4.38 -9.27
CA ILE A 96 -9.60 3.06 -9.04
C ILE A 96 -9.52 2.32 -10.38
N ARG A 97 -8.38 1.68 -10.65
CA ARG A 97 -8.19 0.91 -11.88
C ARG A 97 -8.87 -0.46 -11.79
N SER A 98 -9.67 -0.79 -12.80
CA SER A 98 -10.23 -2.13 -12.94
C SER A 98 -9.16 -3.14 -13.37
N ILE A 99 -9.12 -4.30 -12.74
CA ILE A 99 -8.18 -5.40 -13.08
C ILE A 99 -8.31 -5.86 -14.53
N TRP A 100 -9.50 -5.74 -15.12
CA TRP A 100 -9.77 -6.13 -16.51
C TRP A 100 -9.07 -5.25 -17.55
N THR A 101 -8.62 -4.08 -17.17
CA THR A 101 -7.97 -3.11 -18.04
C THR A 101 -6.51 -2.86 -17.66
N MET A 102 -5.95 -3.69 -16.76
CA MET A 102 -4.56 -3.56 -16.31
C MET A 102 -3.52 -4.13 -17.28
N PRO A 103 -3.70 -5.33 -17.90
CA PRO A 103 -2.63 -5.94 -18.70
C PRO A 103 -2.13 -5.04 -19.83
N GLY A 104 -0.81 -4.94 -19.96
CA GLY A 104 -0.11 -4.08 -20.92
C GLY A 104 0.00 -2.59 -20.53
N ALA A 105 -0.64 -2.17 -19.46
CA ALA A 105 -0.58 -0.78 -19.03
C ALA A 105 0.65 -0.50 -18.16
N THR A 106 1.15 0.73 -18.24
CA THR A 106 2.22 1.23 -17.38
C THR A 106 1.68 1.62 -16.01
N VAL A 107 2.44 1.31 -14.96
CA VAL A 107 2.10 1.65 -13.59
C VAL A 107 3.35 2.09 -12.83
N CYS A 108 3.16 2.88 -11.79
CA CYS A 108 4.22 3.38 -10.92
C CYS A 108 4.05 2.80 -9.51
N GLU A 109 5.17 2.51 -8.89
CA GLU A 109 5.28 2.16 -7.49
C GLU A 109 5.87 3.33 -6.69
N TYR A 110 5.43 3.46 -5.44
CA TYR A 110 6.10 4.24 -4.42
C TYR A 110 6.03 3.50 -3.09
N GLY A 111 7.19 3.15 -2.56
CA GLY A 111 7.36 2.59 -1.23
C GLY A 111 8.12 3.56 -0.34
N ARG A 112 7.79 3.61 0.93
CA ARG A 112 8.37 4.56 1.88
C ARG A 112 9.81 4.21 2.26
N SER A 113 10.18 2.93 2.20
CA SER A 113 11.53 2.45 2.52
C SER A 113 12.53 2.86 1.45
N ASN A 114 12.20 2.56 0.20
CA ASN A 114 12.99 2.96 -0.96
C ASN A 114 12.94 4.48 -1.20
N ASN A 115 11.81 5.09 -0.85
CA ASN A 115 11.54 6.52 -1.03
C ASN A 115 11.70 6.99 -2.49
N LEU A 116 11.52 6.07 -3.41
CA LEU A 116 11.67 6.29 -4.86
C LEU A 116 10.36 5.97 -5.58
N ARG A 117 9.95 6.87 -6.49
CA ARG A 117 8.88 6.57 -7.43
C ARG A 117 9.47 6.02 -8.72
N THR A 118 9.07 4.80 -9.08
CA THR A 118 9.44 4.18 -10.36
C THR A 118 8.20 3.98 -11.23
N CYS A 119 8.28 4.35 -12.51
CA CYS A 119 7.16 4.33 -13.46
C CYS A 119 7.47 3.53 -14.75
N ASN A 120 8.43 2.65 -14.70
CA ASN A 120 8.87 1.81 -15.82
C ASN A 120 8.27 0.39 -15.76
N HIS A 121 7.30 0.17 -14.88
CA HIS A 121 6.64 -1.12 -14.74
C HIS A 121 5.48 -1.28 -15.71
N THR A 122 5.38 -2.46 -16.31
CA THR A 122 4.26 -2.84 -17.17
C THR A 122 3.51 -4.00 -16.54
N VAL A 123 2.20 -3.92 -16.45
CA VAL A 123 1.37 -5.03 -15.97
C VAL A 123 1.44 -6.19 -16.97
N GLN A 124 1.90 -7.34 -16.51
CA GLN A 124 2.09 -8.55 -17.30
C GLN A 124 0.91 -9.51 -17.19
N ALA A 125 0.36 -9.68 -15.98
CA ALA A 125 -0.74 -10.60 -15.72
C ALA A 125 -1.56 -10.18 -14.52
N THR A 126 -2.82 -10.60 -14.48
CA THR A 126 -3.74 -10.49 -13.35
C THR A 126 -4.14 -11.88 -12.85
N ASN A 127 -4.71 -11.97 -11.65
CA ASN A 127 -5.09 -13.22 -10.99
C ASN A 127 -3.90 -14.21 -10.82
N VAL A 128 -2.73 -13.67 -10.54
CA VAL A 128 -1.52 -14.47 -10.31
C VAL A 128 -1.57 -15.05 -8.89
N ILE A 129 -1.07 -16.26 -8.74
CA ILE A 129 -0.88 -16.94 -7.46
C ILE A 129 0.62 -17.04 -7.20
N VAL A 130 1.05 -16.63 -6.01
CA VAL A 130 2.44 -16.66 -5.56
C VAL A 130 2.55 -17.45 -4.27
N ASN A 131 3.57 -18.30 -4.18
CA ASN A 131 3.92 -19.04 -2.98
C ASN A 131 5.08 -18.34 -2.29
N TYR A 132 4.77 -17.55 -1.26
CA TYR A 132 5.77 -16.99 -0.36
C TYR A 132 6.14 -17.98 0.75
N SER A 133 7.24 -17.75 1.43
CA SER A 133 7.61 -18.55 2.62
C SER A 133 6.57 -18.46 3.74
N SER A 134 5.82 -17.36 3.79
CA SER A 134 4.74 -17.09 4.74
C SER A 134 3.38 -17.69 4.35
N GLY A 135 3.22 -18.16 3.12
CA GLY A 135 1.98 -18.76 2.62
C GLY A 135 1.69 -18.46 1.15
N THR A 136 0.61 -19.04 0.66
CA THR A 136 0.17 -18.87 -0.74
C THR A 136 -0.84 -17.72 -0.83
N VAL A 137 -0.55 -16.77 -1.72
CA VAL A 137 -1.41 -15.61 -1.98
C VAL A 137 -1.84 -15.60 -3.44
N GLY A 138 -3.10 -15.34 -3.68
CA GLY A 138 -3.68 -15.22 -5.02
C GLY A 138 -4.27 -13.86 -5.30
N ASN A 139 -4.97 -13.75 -6.43
CA ASN A 139 -5.59 -12.51 -6.90
C ASN A 139 -4.60 -11.34 -7.02
N LEU A 140 -3.33 -11.67 -7.28
CA LEU A 140 -2.27 -10.69 -7.44
C LEU A 140 -2.15 -10.20 -8.88
N VAL A 141 -1.52 -9.06 -9.05
CA VAL A 141 -1.13 -8.48 -10.33
C VAL A 141 0.38 -8.56 -10.45
N ARG A 142 0.87 -9.19 -11.51
CA ARG A 142 2.31 -9.23 -11.82
C ARG A 142 2.69 -8.08 -12.73
N VAL A 143 3.73 -7.36 -12.33
CA VAL A 143 4.34 -6.30 -13.12
C VAL A 143 5.76 -6.67 -13.56
N SER A 144 6.30 -5.97 -14.56
CA SER A 144 7.70 -6.08 -14.93
C SER A 144 8.58 -5.30 -13.97
N GLY A 145 9.83 -5.72 -13.82
CA GLY A 145 10.81 -5.07 -12.95
C GLY A 145 10.60 -5.41 -11.48
N ASP A 146 11.62 -5.10 -10.70
CA ASP A 146 11.64 -5.27 -9.24
C ASP A 146 12.58 -4.20 -8.67
N ASP A 147 12.00 -3.08 -8.28
CA ASP A 147 12.71 -1.96 -7.69
C ASP A 147 12.38 -1.80 -6.20
N SER A 148 11.54 -2.68 -5.64
CA SER A 148 11.11 -2.65 -4.24
C SER A 148 12.15 -3.25 -3.31
N ILE A 149 12.17 -2.76 -2.08
CA ILE A 149 12.99 -3.28 -0.98
C ILE A 149 12.12 -3.54 0.25
N ASP A 150 12.68 -4.21 1.25
CA ASP A 150 12.01 -4.45 2.53
C ASP A 150 11.47 -3.15 3.12
N GLY A 151 10.18 -3.15 3.49
CA GLY A 151 9.47 -1.98 3.99
C GLY A 151 8.62 -1.23 2.95
N ASP A 152 8.79 -1.51 1.66
CA ASP A 152 7.90 -0.99 0.61
C ASP A 152 6.57 -1.76 0.53
N SER A 153 6.50 -2.93 1.16
CA SER A 153 5.27 -3.73 1.31
C SER A 153 4.10 -2.87 1.76
N GLY A 154 2.96 -3.02 1.10
CA GLY A 154 1.75 -2.23 1.35
C GLY A 154 1.70 -0.90 0.60
N GLY A 155 2.80 -0.41 0.08
CA GLY A 155 2.87 0.83 -0.71
C GLY A 155 1.94 0.83 -1.92
N GLY A 156 1.47 2.01 -2.31
CA GLY A 156 0.47 2.16 -3.37
C GLY A 156 1.07 2.06 -4.77
N TRP A 157 0.48 1.20 -5.60
CA TRP A 157 0.67 1.23 -7.05
C TRP A 157 -0.29 2.23 -7.67
N SER A 158 0.20 3.13 -8.49
CA SER A 158 -0.60 4.21 -9.08
C SER A 158 -0.16 4.58 -10.49
N PHE A 159 -1.06 5.20 -11.26
CA PHE A 159 -0.69 5.92 -12.47
C PHE A 159 -1.48 7.22 -12.53
N ASN A 160 -0.79 8.35 -12.68
CA ASN A 160 -1.36 9.69 -12.53
C ASN A 160 -2.08 9.85 -11.17
N TYR A 161 -3.42 9.96 -11.17
CA TYR A 161 -4.30 10.13 -10.02
C TYR A 161 -5.16 8.89 -9.74
N THR A 162 -4.82 7.75 -10.34
CA THR A 162 -5.60 6.52 -10.24
C THR A 162 -4.88 5.51 -9.35
N ALA A 163 -5.60 4.97 -8.36
CA ALA A 163 -5.15 3.88 -7.52
C ALA A 163 -5.26 2.54 -8.28
N TRP A 164 -4.23 1.68 -8.16
CA TRP A 164 -4.15 0.40 -8.85
C TRP A 164 -4.13 -0.79 -7.91
N GLY A 165 -3.51 -0.67 -6.75
CA GLY A 165 -3.38 -1.72 -5.77
C GLY A 165 -2.35 -1.39 -4.69
N VAL A 166 -2.04 -2.37 -3.86
CA VAL A 166 -0.98 -2.30 -2.85
C VAL A 166 0.11 -3.30 -3.17
N HIS A 167 1.34 -2.99 -2.83
CA HIS A 167 2.50 -3.85 -3.04
C HIS A 167 2.47 -5.05 -2.08
N SER A 168 2.46 -6.26 -2.62
CA SER A 168 2.53 -7.49 -1.82
C SER A 168 3.97 -7.97 -1.66
N GLY A 169 4.76 -7.96 -2.72
CA GLY A 169 6.14 -8.42 -2.66
C GLY A 169 6.71 -8.76 -4.02
N SER A 170 7.99 -9.06 -4.03
CA SER A 170 8.73 -9.49 -5.21
C SER A 170 8.78 -11.01 -5.29
N ASN A 171 8.71 -11.56 -6.49
CA ASN A 171 9.12 -12.95 -6.73
C ASN A 171 10.65 -12.99 -6.68
N VAL A 172 11.18 -13.56 -5.62
CA VAL A 172 12.58 -14.02 -5.62
C VAL A 172 12.53 -15.42 -6.25
N ASP A 173 12.86 -15.51 -7.53
CA ASP A 173 13.14 -16.79 -8.19
C ASP A 173 14.45 -17.40 -7.65
#